data_9c9a0220b77da68d6f987c2c933c1cf3
#
_entry.id   9c9a0220b77da68d6f987c2c933c1cf3
#
_cell.length_a   1.000
_cell.length_b   1.000
_cell.length_c   1.000
_cell.angle_alpha   90.00
_cell.angle_beta   90.00
_cell.angle_gamma   90.00
#
_symmetry.space_group_name_H-M   'P 1'
#
loop_
_entity.id
_entity.type
_entity.pdbx_description
1 polymer ?
#
loop_
_entity_poly.entity_id
_entity_poly.type
_entity_poly.pdbx_seq_one_letter_code
_entity_poly.pdbx_strand_id
1 'polypeptide(L)'
;MKINTYELWSGADKSSVTYTAYLVEETPDIKNHNPRPAAIICGGGGFFKITDREKEPVALYFLNKGFQAITLDYTVGKDSSYPTPLYDLAKMLLVTREKAQQWNIDPDKIILIGFSAGATHCASLANRWNESILQDYFNYPKEKIRPSLVILSYPLLDFSYQYDSVVADPDNQRPTKLSPMPKLDFLTGALKTVVGKELIRENLQEHSPIEHISADTVPTFIWGMQNDDCIYNNALLDYAKKLKDNAVLYELHMFAMGEHGLSVINQNTQTEFSDYKELAIWKKLCINFINQVLDLN
;
A
#
# COMPACT_ATOMS: atom_id res chain seq x y z
N MET A 1 -3.71 -0.97 -25.48
CA MET A 1 -3.90 -0.86 -24.03
C MET A 1 -5.35 -0.53 -23.74
N LYS A 2 -5.99 -1.24 -22.81
CA LYS A 2 -7.34 -0.94 -22.31
C LYS A 2 -7.26 -0.31 -20.94
N ILE A 3 -8.06 0.73 -20.71
CA ILE A 3 -8.22 1.37 -19.41
C ILE A 3 -9.72 1.41 -19.12
N ASN A 4 -10.14 0.74 -18.06
CA ASN A 4 -11.54 0.69 -17.66
C ASN A 4 -11.67 0.80 -16.14
N THR A 5 -12.64 1.57 -15.70
CA THR A 5 -13.01 1.70 -14.28
C THR A 5 -14.25 0.87 -13.99
N TYR A 6 -14.26 0.20 -12.87
CA TYR A 6 -15.32 -0.70 -12.41
C TYR A 6 -15.65 -0.43 -10.95
N GLU A 7 -16.86 -0.75 -10.56
CA GLU A 7 -17.23 -0.86 -9.14
C GLU A 7 -16.66 -2.16 -8.55
N LEU A 8 -16.12 -2.09 -7.34
CA LEU A 8 -15.58 -3.27 -6.65
C LEU A 8 -16.67 -4.15 -6.04
N TRP A 9 -17.70 -3.51 -5.50
CA TRP A 9 -18.80 -4.16 -4.81
C TRP A 9 -20.09 -4.05 -5.62
N SER A 10 -20.85 -5.13 -5.71
CA SER A 10 -22.18 -5.12 -6.28
C SER A 10 -23.21 -4.80 -5.17
N GLY A 11 -23.96 -3.70 -5.31
CA GLY A 11 -25.03 -3.29 -4.37
C GLY A 11 -24.92 -1.85 -3.87
N ALA A 12 -26.01 -1.28 -3.42
CA ALA A 12 -26.15 0.14 -3.13
C ALA A 12 -25.26 0.67 -1.97
N ASP A 13 -24.82 -0.19 -1.07
CA ASP A 13 -24.19 0.23 0.19
C ASP A 13 -22.67 0.49 0.08
N LYS A 14 -22.01 0.10 -1.00
CA LYS A 14 -20.57 0.25 -1.22
C LYS A 14 -20.17 0.73 -2.62
N SER A 15 -21.06 1.44 -3.32
CA SER A 15 -20.86 1.91 -4.70
C SER A 15 -19.73 2.94 -4.89
N SER A 16 -19.15 3.45 -3.81
CA SER A 16 -18.05 4.42 -3.87
C SER A 16 -16.65 3.78 -4.04
N VAL A 17 -16.53 2.47 -3.86
CA VAL A 17 -15.26 1.75 -4.01
C VAL A 17 -15.11 1.30 -5.45
N THR A 18 -14.15 1.88 -6.15
CA THR A 18 -13.89 1.58 -7.55
C THR A 18 -12.46 1.12 -7.77
N TYR A 19 -12.20 0.49 -8.90
CA TYR A 19 -10.86 0.21 -9.35
C TYR A 19 -10.73 0.48 -10.84
N THR A 20 -9.55 0.93 -11.27
CA THR A 20 -9.23 1.12 -12.68
C THR A 20 -8.18 0.11 -13.11
N ALA A 21 -8.54 -0.73 -14.09
CA ALA A 21 -7.63 -1.70 -14.69
C ALA A 21 -6.94 -1.11 -15.92
N TYR A 22 -5.62 -1.11 -15.89
CA TYR A 22 -4.72 -0.72 -16.99
C TYR A 22 -4.14 -2.00 -17.58
N LEU A 23 -4.59 -2.40 -18.78
CA LEU A 23 -4.28 -3.69 -19.36
C LEU A 23 -3.55 -3.55 -20.68
N VAL A 24 -2.38 -4.17 -20.77
CA VAL A 24 -1.67 -4.35 -22.03
C VAL A 24 -2.34 -5.49 -22.80
N GLU A 25 -2.79 -5.19 -24.01
CA GLU A 25 -3.41 -6.19 -24.87
C GLU A 25 -2.34 -6.97 -25.66
N GLU A 26 -2.61 -8.22 -25.89
CA GLU A 26 -1.80 -9.03 -26.80
C GLU A 26 -2.03 -8.61 -28.25
N THR A 27 -0.95 -8.63 -29.02
CA THR A 27 -0.99 -8.42 -30.48
C THR A 27 -0.18 -9.51 -31.18
N PRO A 28 -0.45 -9.80 -32.46
CA PRO A 28 0.33 -10.81 -33.20
C PRO A 28 1.83 -10.55 -33.25
N ASP A 29 2.24 -9.28 -33.06
CA ASP A 29 3.65 -8.86 -33.08
C ASP A 29 4.35 -9.02 -31.74
N ILE A 30 3.61 -9.20 -30.64
CA ILE A 30 4.15 -9.48 -29.31
C ILE A 30 4.42 -10.98 -29.20
N LYS A 31 5.70 -11.37 -29.15
CA LYS A 31 6.12 -12.77 -29.10
C LYS A 31 5.97 -13.44 -27.73
N ASN A 32 5.88 -12.66 -26.65
CA ASN A 32 5.71 -13.19 -25.31
C ASN A 32 4.23 -13.15 -24.91
N HIS A 33 3.56 -14.28 -25.01
CA HIS A 33 2.15 -14.47 -24.65
C HIS A 33 1.94 -15.04 -23.24
N ASN A 34 3.00 -15.09 -22.41
CA ASN A 34 2.87 -15.58 -21.03
C ASN A 34 1.99 -14.65 -20.21
N PRO A 35 1.19 -15.18 -19.27
CA PRO A 35 0.47 -14.38 -18.32
C PRO A 35 1.41 -13.43 -17.55
N ARG A 36 0.98 -12.19 -17.37
CA ARG A 36 1.77 -11.12 -16.73
C ARG A 36 1.55 -11.11 -15.23
N PRO A 37 2.56 -10.73 -14.45
CA PRO A 37 2.29 -10.36 -13.05
C PRO A 37 1.35 -9.16 -12.99
N ALA A 38 0.60 -9.04 -11.88
CA ALA A 38 -0.29 -7.89 -11.66
C ALA A 38 0.13 -7.09 -10.44
N ALA A 39 0.04 -5.76 -10.56
CA ALA A 39 0.27 -4.80 -9.49
C ALA A 39 -1.05 -4.13 -9.09
N ILE A 40 -1.53 -4.35 -7.87
CA ILE A 40 -2.66 -3.63 -7.28
C ILE A 40 -2.07 -2.45 -6.48
N ILE A 41 -2.48 -1.23 -6.84
CA ILE A 41 -1.90 0.02 -6.35
C ILE A 41 -2.90 0.73 -5.44
N CYS A 42 -2.47 1.01 -4.22
CA CYS A 42 -3.22 1.69 -3.17
C CYS A 42 -2.53 3.01 -2.82
N GLY A 43 -3.07 4.14 -3.30
CA GLY A 43 -2.53 5.47 -3.00
C GLY A 43 -2.73 5.86 -1.55
N GLY A 44 -1.95 6.82 -1.06
CA GLY A 44 -2.09 7.42 0.26
C GLY A 44 -3.09 8.59 0.29
N GLY A 45 -3.12 9.31 1.40
CA GLY A 45 -4.00 10.46 1.61
C GLY A 45 -4.52 10.57 3.05
N GLY A 46 -3.76 10.06 4.03
CA GLY A 46 -4.05 10.18 5.45
C GLY A 46 -5.33 9.47 5.91
N PHE A 47 -5.81 8.49 5.16
CA PHE A 47 -7.10 7.80 5.34
C PHE A 47 -8.33 8.66 5.02
N PHE A 48 -8.18 9.95 4.72
CA PHE A 48 -9.29 10.85 4.41
C PHE A 48 -9.68 10.85 2.93
N LYS A 49 -8.71 10.61 2.07
CA LYS A 49 -8.82 10.60 0.59
C LYS A 49 -7.76 9.71 -0.02
N ILE A 50 -7.77 9.57 -1.34
CA ILE A 50 -6.70 8.94 -2.11
C ILE A 50 -6.08 9.97 -3.05
N THR A 51 -4.73 10.01 -3.10
CA THR A 51 -4.00 10.98 -3.92
C THR A 51 -3.74 10.44 -5.33
N ASP A 52 -4.05 11.23 -6.36
CA ASP A 52 -3.92 10.81 -7.77
C ASP A 52 -2.46 10.57 -8.18
N ARG A 53 -1.50 11.32 -7.61
CA ARG A 53 -0.07 11.12 -7.90
C ARG A 53 0.46 9.72 -7.53
N GLU A 54 -0.25 9.00 -6.66
CA GLU A 54 0.09 7.65 -6.20
C GLU A 54 -0.80 6.56 -6.83
N LYS A 55 -1.49 6.88 -7.93
CA LYS A 55 -2.37 5.99 -8.69
C LYS A 55 -1.85 5.79 -10.12
N GLU A 56 -2.36 6.55 -11.09
CA GLU A 56 -2.04 6.40 -12.50
C GLU A 56 -0.54 6.50 -12.82
N PRO A 57 0.25 7.46 -12.29
CA PRO A 57 1.69 7.49 -12.56
C PRO A 57 2.42 6.22 -12.13
N VAL A 58 1.96 5.58 -11.04
CA VAL A 58 2.49 4.30 -10.56
C VAL A 58 2.06 3.16 -11.49
N ALA A 59 0.79 3.14 -11.90
CA ALA A 59 0.28 2.16 -12.85
C ALA A 59 1.07 2.16 -14.16
N LEU A 60 1.31 3.34 -14.74
CA LEU A 60 2.11 3.50 -15.96
C LEU A 60 3.56 3.01 -15.78
N TYR A 61 4.15 3.24 -14.61
CA TYR A 61 5.47 2.73 -14.31
C TYR A 61 5.51 1.19 -14.33
N PHE A 62 4.57 0.52 -13.66
CA PHE A 62 4.54 -0.95 -13.60
C PHE A 62 4.13 -1.58 -14.94
N LEU A 63 3.25 -0.96 -15.71
CA LEU A 63 2.96 -1.38 -17.09
C LEU A 63 4.24 -1.40 -17.95
N ASN A 64 5.08 -0.38 -17.84
CA ASN A 64 6.38 -0.33 -18.54
C ASN A 64 7.37 -1.40 -18.05
N LYS A 65 7.09 -2.06 -16.92
CA LYS A 65 7.89 -3.18 -16.38
C LYS A 65 7.28 -4.55 -16.68
N GLY A 66 6.25 -4.61 -17.51
CA GLY A 66 5.65 -5.85 -17.96
C GLY A 66 4.49 -6.37 -17.10
N PHE A 67 4.04 -5.59 -16.12
CA PHE A 67 2.87 -5.94 -15.30
C PHE A 67 1.56 -5.55 -15.98
N GLN A 68 0.47 -6.15 -15.59
CA GLN A 68 -0.85 -5.53 -15.62
C GLN A 68 -0.98 -4.67 -14.36
N ALA A 69 -1.64 -3.51 -14.43
CA ALA A 69 -1.74 -2.61 -13.29
C ALA A 69 -3.21 -2.30 -12.96
N ILE A 70 -3.51 -2.21 -11.67
CA ILE A 70 -4.85 -1.93 -11.17
C ILE A 70 -4.72 -0.88 -10.06
N THR A 71 -5.37 0.27 -10.18
CA THR A 71 -5.48 1.23 -9.08
C THR A 71 -6.78 0.98 -8.33
N LEU A 72 -6.71 0.94 -7.00
CA LEU A 72 -7.85 0.71 -6.13
C LEU A 72 -8.20 2.00 -5.37
N ASP A 73 -9.41 2.50 -5.57
CA ASP A 73 -10.01 3.57 -4.76
C ASP A 73 -10.76 2.94 -3.58
N TYR A 74 -10.00 2.47 -2.58
CA TYR A 74 -10.53 1.81 -1.39
C TYR A 74 -11.31 2.78 -0.50
N THR A 75 -12.08 2.28 0.46
CA THR A 75 -12.90 3.09 1.38
C THR A 75 -12.03 4.05 2.19
N VAL A 76 -12.37 5.34 2.16
CA VAL A 76 -11.70 6.43 2.89
C VAL A 76 -12.70 7.28 3.67
N GLY A 77 -12.20 8.13 4.58
CA GLY A 77 -13.02 9.03 5.38
C GLY A 77 -13.75 8.31 6.51
N LYS A 78 -14.95 8.73 6.82
CA LYS A 78 -15.73 8.28 8.00
C LYS A 78 -15.97 6.75 8.06
N ASP A 79 -15.98 6.08 6.92
CA ASP A 79 -16.30 4.66 6.79
C ASP A 79 -15.04 3.77 6.66
N SER A 80 -13.83 4.36 6.75
CA SER A 80 -12.54 3.70 6.52
C SER A 80 -11.89 3.07 7.75
N SER A 81 -12.64 2.94 8.85
CA SER A 81 -12.11 2.23 10.02
C SER A 81 -11.96 0.73 9.76
N TYR A 82 -10.95 0.13 10.38
CA TYR A 82 -10.78 -1.33 10.31
C TYR A 82 -12.05 -2.07 10.74
N PRO A 83 -12.42 -3.17 10.03
CA PRO A 83 -11.64 -3.84 8.98
C PRO A 83 -12.03 -3.45 7.53
N THR A 84 -12.83 -2.40 7.32
CA THR A 84 -13.40 -2.08 5.99
C THR A 84 -12.35 -2.01 4.87
N PRO A 85 -11.22 -1.28 4.99
CA PRO A 85 -10.22 -1.24 3.91
C PRO A 85 -9.56 -2.60 3.64
N LEU A 86 -9.45 -3.48 4.65
CA LEU A 86 -8.94 -4.84 4.45
C LEU A 86 -9.87 -5.65 3.56
N TYR A 87 -11.18 -5.50 3.74
CA TYR A 87 -12.17 -6.16 2.88
C TYR A 87 -12.07 -5.69 1.43
N ASP A 88 -11.84 -4.38 1.20
CA ASP A 88 -11.68 -3.83 -0.14
C ASP A 88 -10.43 -4.42 -0.83
N LEU A 89 -9.30 -4.45 -0.14
CA LEU A 89 -8.06 -5.01 -0.69
C LEU A 89 -8.18 -6.52 -0.94
N ALA A 90 -8.75 -7.26 0.00
CA ALA A 90 -8.99 -8.71 -0.14
C ALA A 90 -9.94 -8.99 -1.31
N LYS A 91 -11.03 -8.23 -1.45
CA LYS A 91 -11.96 -8.33 -2.58
C LYS A 91 -11.26 -8.05 -3.91
N MET A 92 -10.36 -7.05 -3.95
CA MET A 92 -9.61 -6.73 -5.17
C MET A 92 -8.68 -7.89 -5.60
N LEU A 93 -8.04 -8.57 -4.64
CA LEU A 93 -7.26 -9.78 -4.93
C LEU A 93 -8.13 -10.89 -5.51
N LEU A 94 -9.33 -11.12 -4.94
CA LEU A 94 -10.29 -12.09 -5.48
C LEU A 94 -10.71 -11.74 -6.91
N VAL A 95 -11.13 -10.51 -7.16
CA VAL A 95 -11.54 -10.02 -8.49
C VAL A 95 -10.41 -10.16 -9.50
N THR A 96 -9.17 -9.83 -9.11
CA THR A 96 -8.01 -9.97 -9.99
C THR A 96 -7.77 -11.42 -10.37
N ARG A 97 -7.89 -12.37 -9.44
CA ARG A 97 -7.78 -13.81 -9.71
C ARG A 97 -8.93 -14.35 -10.55
N GLU A 98 -10.15 -13.92 -10.28
CA GLU A 98 -11.33 -14.29 -11.09
C GLU A 98 -11.20 -13.85 -12.54
N LYS A 99 -10.61 -12.68 -12.77
CA LYS A 99 -10.39 -12.09 -14.10
C LYS A 99 -9.03 -12.44 -14.72
N ALA A 100 -8.21 -13.26 -14.08
CA ALA A 100 -6.82 -13.50 -14.46
C ALA A 100 -6.69 -13.96 -15.92
N GLN A 101 -7.51 -14.93 -16.36
CA GLN A 101 -7.52 -15.39 -17.75
C GLN A 101 -7.93 -14.28 -18.72
N GLN A 102 -8.97 -13.51 -18.40
CA GLN A 102 -9.48 -12.43 -19.26
C GLN A 102 -8.47 -11.29 -19.41
N TRP A 103 -7.69 -11.03 -18.35
CA TRP A 103 -6.73 -9.92 -18.27
C TRP A 103 -5.29 -10.33 -18.59
N ASN A 104 -5.08 -11.59 -18.97
CA ASN A 104 -3.75 -12.16 -19.19
C ASN A 104 -2.82 -11.94 -17.97
N ILE A 105 -3.32 -12.28 -16.77
CA ILE A 105 -2.63 -12.20 -15.49
C ILE A 105 -2.24 -13.60 -15.01
N ASP A 106 -1.04 -13.72 -14.46
CA ASP A 106 -0.64 -14.87 -13.66
C ASP A 106 -1.28 -14.76 -12.26
N PRO A 107 -2.24 -15.65 -11.90
CA PRO A 107 -2.96 -15.55 -10.63
C PRO A 107 -2.07 -15.77 -9.39
N ASP A 108 -0.89 -16.34 -9.57
CA ASP A 108 0.08 -16.58 -8.50
C ASP A 108 1.11 -15.45 -8.37
N LYS A 109 1.09 -14.45 -9.27
CA LYS A 109 2.00 -13.31 -9.29
C LYS A 109 1.26 -11.98 -9.16
N ILE A 110 0.46 -11.83 -8.11
CA ILE A 110 -0.29 -10.61 -7.80
C ILE A 110 0.33 -9.92 -6.59
N ILE A 111 0.84 -8.71 -6.77
CA ILE A 111 1.48 -7.91 -5.74
C ILE A 111 0.61 -6.75 -5.29
N LEU A 112 0.77 -6.33 -4.03
CA LEU A 112 0.19 -5.09 -3.51
C LEU A 112 1.28 -4.01 -3.44
N ILE A 113 0.93 -2.80 -3.86
CA ILE A 113 1.81 -1.63 -3.79
C ILE A 113 1.04 -0.53 -3.08
N GLY A 114 1.54 -0.14 -1.93
CA GLY A 114 0.91 0.90 -1.12
C GLY A 114 1.81 2.11 -0.91
N PHE A 115 1.18 3.26 -0.74
CA PHE A 115 1.82 4.53 -0.41
C PHE A 115 1.16 5.13 0.83
N SER A 116 1.95 5.55 1.84
CA SER A 116 1.43 6.18 3.06
C SER A 116 0.27 5.37 3.68
N ALA A 117 -0.93 5.94 3.82
CA ALA A 117 -2.13 5.26 4.29
C ALA A 117 -2.46 3.99 3.48
N GLY A 118 -2.28 4.01 2.16
CA GLY A 118 -2.44 2.82 1.32
C GLY A 118 -1.42 1.73 1.64
N ALA A 119 -0.18 2.12 1.96
CA ALA A 119 0.85 1.18 2.40
C ALA A 119 0.51 0.56 3.77
N THR A 120 -0.11 1.32 4.67
CA THR A 120 -0.62 0.81 5.96
C THR A 120 -1.64 -0.30 5.74
N HIS A 121 -2.61 -0.10 4.83
CA HIS A 121 -3.60 -1.13 4.50
C HIS A 121 -2.98 -2.34 3.82
N CYS A 122 -2.01 -2.14 2.90
CA CYS A 122 -1.26 -3.23 2.28
C CYS A 122 -0.48 -4.05 3.31
N ALA A 123 0.20 -3.39 4.27
CA ALA A 123 0.90 -4.06 5.37
C ALA A 123 -0.06 -4.85 6.27
N SER A 124 -1.21 -4.26 6.61
CA SER A 124 -2.22 -4.95 7.41
C SER A 124 -2.73 -6.21 6.72
N LEU A 125 -3.04 -6.15 5.40
CA LEU A 125 -3.46 -7.36 4.68
C LEU A 125 -2.32 -8.37 4.54
N ALA A 126 -1.10 -7.93 4.28
CA ALA A 126 0.08 -8.80 4.18
C ALA A 126 0.34 -9.63 5.44
N ASN A 127 0.02 -9.07 6.62
CA ASN A 127 0.22 -9.71 7.91
C ASN A 127 -0.98 -10.57 8.34
N ARG A 128 -2.20 -10.24 7.88
CA ARG A 128 -3.47 -10.74 8.41
C ARG A 128 -4.32 -11.53 7.40
N TRP A 129 -3.78 -11.83 6.21
CA TRP A 129 -4.53 -12.49 5.12
C TRP A 129 -5.16 -13.82 5.54
N ASN A 130 -4.61 -14.52 6.53
CA ASN A 130 -5.08 -15.81 7.04
C ASN A 130 -5.92 -15.71 8.33
N GLU A 131 -6.24 -14.51 8.81
CA GLU A 131 -7.05 -14.31 10.01
C GLU A 131 -8.54 -14.60 9.75
N SER A 132 -9.25 -15.03 10.81
CA SER A 132 -10.68 -15.38 10.75
C SER A 132 -11.55 -14.24 10.28
N ILE A 133 -11.23 -12.99 10.64
CA ILE A 133 -12.02 -11.81 10.23
C ILE A 133 -12.18 -11.69 8.70
N LEU A 134 -11.19 -12.14 7.92
CA LEU A 134 -11.27 -12.18 6.47
C LEU A 134 -11.93 -13.46 5.96
N GLN A 135 -11.63 -14.61 6.57
CA GLN A 135 -12.17 -15.90 6.18
C GLN A 135 -13.68 -15.96 6.36
N ASP A 136 -14.17 -15.51 7.52
CA ASP A 136 -15.60 -15.51 7.86
C ASP A 136 -16.39 -14.54 6.97
N TYR A 137 -15.77 -13.42 6.54
CA TYR A 137 -16.41 -12.44 5.68
C TYR A 137 -16.57 -12.93 4.24
N PHE A 138 -15.52 -13.56 3.67
CA PHE A 138 -15.50 -13.90 2.26
C PHE A 138 -15.93 -15.32 1.94
N ASN A 139 -15.83 -16.24 2.90
CA ASN A 139 -16.09 -17.68 2.67
C ASN A 139 -15.31 -18.26 1.47
N TYR A 140 -14.05 -17.84 1.28
CA TYR A 140 -13.12 -18.32 0.25
C TYR A 140 -11.92 -19.02 0.91
N PRO A 141 -11.21 -19.91 0.18
CA PRO A 141 -9.91 -20.39 0.63
C PRO A 141 -8.96 -19.21 0.88
N LYS A 142 -8.34 -19.18 2.06
CA LYS A 142 -7.50 -18.05 2.52
C LYS A 142 -6.38 -17.69 1.54
N GLU A 143 -5.84 -18.66 0.81
CA GLU A 143 -4.80 -18.47 -0.19
C GLU A 143 -5.26 -17.55 -1.34
N LYS A 144 -6.57 -17.45 -1.58
CA LYS A 144 -7.14 -16.59 -2.64
C LYS A 144 -7.07 -15.09 -2.30
N ILE A 145 -6.88 -14.74 -1.03
CA ILE A 145 -6.68 -13.35 -0.58
C ILE A 145 -5.24 -13.07 -0.12
N ARG A 146 -4.31 -14.01 -0.30
CA ARG A 146 -2.90 -13.85 -0.01
C ARG A 146 -2.21 -13.15 -1.19
N PRO A 147 -1.61 -11.96 -1.03
CA PRO A 147 -0.74 -11.37 -2.06
C PRO A 147 0.58 -12.15 -2.14
N SER A 148 1.24 -12.10 -3.30
CA SER A 148 2.54 -12.77 -3.49
C SER A 148 3.67 -12.06 -2.73
N LEU A 149 3.61 -10.73 -2.69
CA LEU A 149 4.48 -9.86 -1.89
C LEU A 149 3.83 -8.46 -1.77
N VAL A 150 4.40 -7.62 -0.91
CA VAL A 150 3.96 -6.22 -0.77
C VAL A 150 5.12 -5.23 -0.91
N ILE A 151 4.81 -4.06 -1.47
CA ILE A 151 5.69 -2.90 -1.56
C ILE A 151 5.09 -1.78 -0.71
N LEU A 152 5.82 -1.36 0.31
CA LEU A 152 5.39 -0.38 1.30
C LEU A 152 6.24 0.90 1.18
N SER A 153 5.62 1.95 0.66
CA SER A 153 6.25 3.26 0.45
C SER A 153 5.88 4.19 1.62
N TYR A 154 6.86 4.59 2.42
CA TYR A 154 6.69 5.45 3.61
C TYR A 154 5.42 5.13 4.43
N PRO A 155 5.26 3.88 4.88
CA PRO A 155 4.06 3.39 5.54
C PRO A 155 3.95 3.85 7.00
N LEU A 156 2.73 4.00 7.51
CA LEU A 156 2.45 4.08 8.93
C LEU A 156 2.23 2.65 9.47
N LEU A 157 3.16 2.15 10.27
CA LEU A 157 3.21 0.74 10.69
C LEU A 157 2.93 0.48 12.16
N ASP A 158 3.18 1.49 13.02
CA ASP A 158 2.93 1.44 14.48
C ASP A 158 2.14 2.68 14.90
N PHE A 159 0.86 2.49 15.22
CA PHE A 159 -0.04 3.58 15.59
C PHE A 159 0.24 4.11 17.00
N SER A 160 0.68 3.25 17.92
CA SER A 160 1.06 3.67 19.27
C SER A 160 2.30 4.54 19.25
N TYR A 161 3.34 4.11 18.54
CA TYR A 161 4.56 4.88 18.37
C TYR A 161 4.32 6.22 17.66
N GLN A 162 3.51 6.21 16.61
CA GLN A 162 3.12 7.43 15.88
C GLN A 162 2.37 8.42 16.79
N TYR A 163 1.41 7.93 17.57
CA TYR A 163 0.65 8.76 18.51
C TYR A 163 1.53 9.37 19.59
N ASP A 164 2.32 8.54 20.28
CA ASP A 164 3.23 8.99 21.33
C ASP A 164 4.26 10.00 20.77
N SER A 165 4.80 9.75 19.57
CA SER A 165 5.79 10.61 18.93
C SER A 165 5.20 11.96 18.53
N VAL A 166 4.00 12.03 17.95
CA VAL A 166 3.41 13.32 17.58
C VAL A 166 3.00 14.14 18.81
N VAL A 167 2.54 13.48 19.87
CA VAL A 167 2.21 14.18 21.15
C VAL A 167 3.46 14.78 21.79
N ALA A 168 4.58 14.08 21.72
CA ALA A 168 5.86 14.52 22.30
C ALA A 168 6.66 15.49 21.39
N ASP A 169 6.27 15.64 20.12
CA ASP A 169 6.97 16.50 19.15
C ASP A 169 6.84 17.99 19.54
N PRO A 170 7.94 18.72 19.81
CA PRO A 170 7.89 20.14 20.17
C PRO A 170 7.32 21.02 19.04
N ASP A 171 7.36 20.55 17.81
CA ASP A 171 6.86 21.26 16.62
C ASP A 171 5.44 20.81 16.18
N ASN A 172 4.73 20.04 17.01
CA ASN A 172 3.44 19.45 16.67
C ASN A 172 2.33 20.47 16.38
N GLN A 173 2.48 21.73 16.78
CA GLN A 173 1.57 22.83 16.46
C GLN A 173 1.84 23.45 15.07
N ARG A 174 2.94 23.10 14.41
CA ARG A 174 3.24 23.55 13.05
C ARG A 174 2.52 22.67 12.03
N PRO A 175 2.14 23.22 10.86
CA PRO A 175 1.60 22.42 9.77
C PRO A 175 2.67 21.50 9.17
N THR A 176 2.22 20.40 8.55
CA THR A 176 3.06 19.59 7.67
C THR A 176 3.02 20.14 6.24
N LYS A 177 3.89 19.65 5.35
CA LYS A 177 3.79 19.99 3.92
C LYS A 177 2.52 19.44 3.25
N LEU A 178 1.87 18.46 3.83
CA LEU A 178 0.66 17.85 3.30
C LEU A 178 -0.64 18.47 3.80
N SER A 179 -0.60 19.18 4.91
CA SER A 179 -1.80 19.74 5.54
C SER A 179 -1.51 21.09 6.18
N PRO A 180 -2.37 22.09 5.97
CA PRO A 180 -2.28 23.38 6.67
C PRO A 180 -2.70 23.30 8.16
N MET A 181 -3.26 22.18 8.60
CA MET A 181 -3.62 21.94 10.00
C MET A 181 -2.36 21.71 10.85
N PRO A 182 -2.40 22.01 12.18
CA PRO A 182 -1.36 21.56 13.09
C PRO A 182 -1.07 20.06 12.89
N LYS A 183 0.22 19.70 12.95
CA LYS A 183 0.67 18.30 12.77
C LYS A 183 -0.06 17.38 13.77
N LEU A 184 -0.21 17.78 15.02
CA LEU A 184 -0.94 17.01 16.04
C LEU A 184 -2.37 16.69 15.58
N ASP A 185 -3.13 17.70 15.16
CA ASP A 185 -4.53 17.52 14.76
C ASP A 185 -4.66 16.66 13.50
N PHE A 186 -3.79 16.90 12.52
CA PHE A 186 -3.77 16.13 11.27
C PHE A 186 -3.47 14.64 11.50
N LEU A 187 -2.39 14.33 12.23
CA LEU A 187 -1.94 12.95 12.42
C LEU A 187 -2.83 12.17 13.42
N THR A 188 -3.30 12.82 14.49
CA THR A 188 -4.28 12.17 15.39
C THR A 188 -5.64 11.99 14.74
N GLY A 189 -6.06 12.93 13.89
CA GLY A 189 -7.26 12.80 13.04
C GLY A 189 -7.16 11.60 12.09
N ALA A 190 -6.00 11.41 11.46
CA ALA A 190 -5.71 10.25 10.60
C ALA A 190 -5.80 8.93 11.38
N LEU A 191 -5.19 8.86 12.58
CA LEU A 191 -5.30 7.70 13.46
C LEU A 191 -6.75 7.42 13.87
N LYS A 192 -7.51 8.45 14.27
CA LYS A 192 -8.95 8.28 14.60
C LYS A 192 -9.75 7.71 13.46
N THR A 193 -9.45 8.14 12.24
CA THR A 193 -10.13 7.67 11.03
C THR A 193 -9.91 6.19 10.79
N VAL A 194 -8.68 5.71 10.87
CA VAL A 194 -8.35 4.29 10.60
C VAL A 194 -8.71 3.37 11.77
N VAL A 195 -8.55 3.83 13.00
CA VAL A 195 -8.89 3.04 14.20
C VAL A 195 -10.42 2.97 14.41
N GLY A 196 -11.14 4.07 14.13
CA GLY A 196 -12.60 4.14 14.29
C GLY A 196 -13.08 4.09 15.74
N LYS A 197 -12.16 4.18 16.71
CA LYS A 197 -12.37 4.13 18.15
C LYS A 197 -11.54 5.21 18.84
N GLU A 198 -11.63 5.30 20.15
CA GLU A 198 -10.76 6.18 20.96
C GLU A 198 -9.29 5.78 20.80
N LEU A 199 -8.40 6.78 20.78
CA LEU A 199 -6.95 6.59 20.64
C LEU A 199 -6.30 6.18 21.97
N ILE A 200 -6.78 5.10 22.57
CA ILE A 200 -6.15 4.45 23.72
C ILE A 200 -5.16 3.37 23.23
N ARG A 201 -4.21 3.01 24.06
CA ARG A 201 -3.12 2.11 23.68
C ARG A 201 -3.62 0.77 23.12
N GLU A 202 -4.63 0.19 23.73
CA GLU A 202 -5.20 -1.09 23.30
C GLU A 202 -5.75 -1.03 21.88
N ASN A 203 -6.51 0.01 21.53
CA ASN A 203 -7.07 0.20 20.19
C ASN A 203 -5.99 0.50 19.15
N LEU A 204 -4.97 1.30 19.53
CA LEU A 204 -3.85 1.60 18.65
C LEU A 204 -3.04 0.34 18.33
N GLN A 205 -2.75 -0.51 19.32
CA GLN A 205 -2.05 -1.78 19.14
C GLN A 205 -2.86 -2.77 18.33
N GLU A 206 -4.16 -2.95 18.64
CA GLU A 206 -5.05 -3.87 17.92
C GLU A 206 -5.04 -3.63 16.40
N HIS A 207 -4.86 -2.38 15.97
CA HIS A 207 -4.92 -2.01 14.56
C HIS A 207 -3.55 -1.71 13.93
N SER A 208 -2.47 -1.68 14.71
CA SER A 208 -1.11 -1.45 14.20
C SER A 208 -0.62 -2.61 13.34
N PRO A 209 -0.23 -2.40 12.07
CA PRO A 209 0.30 -3.50 11.24
C PRO A 209 1.44 -4.27 11.89
N ILE A 210 2.32 -3.59 12.63
CA ILE A 210 3.48 -4.21 13.28
C ILE A 210 3.11 -5.30 14.30
N GLU A 211 1.93 -5.23 14.91
CA GLU A 211 1.50 -6.20 15.92
C GLU A 211 0.99 -7.54 15.33
N HIS A 212 0.75 -7.56 14.02
CA HIS A 212 0.21 -8.74 13.32
C HIS A 212 1.25 -9.49 12.48
N ILE A 213 2.53 -9.14 12.61
CA ILE A 213 3.60 -9.86 11.91
C ILE A 213 3.73 -11.28 12.48
N SER A 214 3.75 -12.25 11.57
CA SER A 214 3.94 -13.65 11.87
C SER A 214 4.80 -14.33 10.80
N ALA A 215 5.10 -15.60 10.95
CA ALA A 215 5.79 -16.38 9.92
C ALA A 215 5.00 -16.51 8.60
N ASP A 216 3.68 -16.24 8.63
CA ASP A 216 2.82 -16.26 7.45
C ASP A 216 2.80 -14.90 6.70
N THR A 217 3.39 -13.84 7.27
CA THR A 217 3.53 -12.54 6.61
C THR A 217 4.24 -12.70 5.26
N VAL A 218 3.73 -12.05 4.23
CA VAL A 218 4.29 -12.20 2.88
C VAL A 218 5.60 -11.41 2.71
N PRO A 219 6.46 -11.77 1.73
CA PRO A 219 7.68 -11.02 1.43
C PRO A 219 7.41 -9.53 1.27
N THR A 220 8.25 -8.69 1.87
CA THR A 220 7.97 -7.27 2.05
C THR A 220 9.14 -6.38 1.63
N PHE A 221 8.91 -5.47 0.69
CA PHE A 221 9.83 -4.36 0.37
C PHE A 221 9.35 -3.08 1.06
N ILE A 222 10.24 -2.38 1.75
CA ILE A 222 9.92 -1.17 2.52
C ILE A 222 10.88 -0.06 2.16
N TRP A 223 10.37 1.15 1.99
CA TRP A 223 11.22 2.32 1.92
C TRP A 223 10.59 3.55 2.57
N GLY A 224 11.42 4.45 3.07
CA GLY A 224 11.02 5.70 3.69
C GLY A 224 12.17 6.68 3.81
N MET A 225 11.91 7.85 4.41
CA MET A 225 12.87 8.93 4.58
C MET A 225 13.05 9.23 6.07
N GLN A 226 14.30 9.43 6.51
CA GLN A 226 14.61 9.70 7.92
C GLN A 226 13.97 11.00 8.42
N ASN A 227 13.89 12.01 7.55
CA ASN A 227 13.35 13.34 7.88
C ASN A 227 11.89 13.53 7.43
N ASP A 228 11.13 12.45 7.25
CA ASP A 228 9.69 12.52 6.96
C ASP A 228 8.97 13.33 8.05
N ASP A 229 8.17 14.32 7.65
CA ASP A 229 7.47 15.22 8.57
C ASP A 229 6.08 14.69 9.00
N CYS A 230 5.64 13.56 8.44
CA CYS A 230 4.36 12.92 8.71
C CYS A 230 4.48 11.58 9.43
N ILE A 231 5.53 10.79 9.12
CA ILE A 231 5.74 9.45 9.68
C ILE A 231 7.01 9.42 10.51
N TYR A 232 6.89 9.01 11.79
CA TYR A 232 8.01 8.82 12.69
C TYR A 232 8.67 7.45 12.41
N ASN A 233 9.79 7.48 11.71
CA ASN A 233 10.34 6.34 10.95
C ASN A 233 11.09 5.27 11.75
N ASN A 234 11.26 5.39 13.06
CA ASN A 234 11.81 4.28 13.86
C ASN A 234 10.91 3.03 13.76
N ALA A 235 9.59 3.22 13.58
CA ALA A 235 8.66 2.13 13.35
C ALA A 235 9.01 1.26 12.13
N LEU A 236 9.67 1.82 11.10
CA LEU A 236 10.13 1.04 9.93
C LEU A 236 11.25 0.06 10.32
N LEU A 237 12.16 0.49 11.18
CA LEU A 237 13.26 -0.34 11.68
C LEU A 237 12.73 -1.47 12.58
N ASP A 238 11.79 -1.14 13.47
CA ASP A 238 11.16 -2.12 14.36
C ASP A 238 10.32 -3.13 13.58
N TYR A 239 9.62 -2.68 12.54
CA TYR A 239 8.87 -3.55 11.65
C TYR A 239 9.80 -4.50 10.89
N ALA A 240 10.89 -4.00 10.32
CA ALA A 240 11.89 -4.82 9.64
C ALA A 240 12.55 -5.83 10.60
N LYS A 241 12.82 -5.43 11.84
CA LYS A 241 13.31 -6.33 12.88
C LYS A 241 12.30 -7.45 13.16
N LYS A 242 11.02 -7.13 13.35
CA LYS A 242 9.96 -8.15 13.56
C LYS A 242 9.83 -9.10 12.36
N LEU A 243 9.95 -8.61 11.12
CA LEU A 243 9.96 -9.48 9.92
C LEU A 243 11.12 -10.47 9.98
N LYS A 244 12.33 -9.98 10.30
CA LYS A 244 13.52 -10.85 10.47
C LYS A 244 13.33 -11.89 11.56
N ASP A 245 12.81 -11.49 12.72
CA ASP A 245 12.59 -12.36 13.87
C ASP A 245 11.57 -13.48 13.54
N ASN A 246 10.67 -13.25 12.58
CA ASN A 246 9.69 -14.23 12.07
C ASN A 246 10.13 -14.94 10.78
N ALA A 247 11.38 -14.82 10.37
CA ALA A 247 11.96 -15.43 9.17
C ALA A 247 11.25 -15.03 7.85
N VAL A 248 10.61 -13.85 7.82
CA VAL A 248 9.99 -13.29 6.62
C VAL A 248 11.06 -12.63 5.75
N LEU A 249 11.04 -12.90 4.44
CA LEU A 249 11.93 -12.23 3.49
C LEU A 249 11.55 -10.75 3.35
N TYR A 250 12.52 -9.85 3.53
CA TYR A 250 12.28 -8.41 3.38
C TYR A 250 13.49 -7.67 2.84
N GLU A 251 13.24 -6.46 2.31
CA GLU A 251 14.26 -5.47 1.95
C GLU A 251 13.81 -4.10 2.46
N LEU A 252 14.70 -3.38 3.16
CA LEU A 252 14.42 -2.05 3.72
C LEU A 252 15.42 -1.02 3.20
N HIS A 253 14.89 0.12 2.71
CA HIS A 253 15.69 1.30 2.33
C HIS A 253 15.25 2.53 3.11
N MET A 254 16.14 3.07 3.93
CA MET A 254 15.94 4.33 4.66
C MET A 254 16.81 5.42 4.02
N PHE A 255 16.19 6.33 3.31
CA PHE A 255 16.88 7.50 2.75
C PHE A 255 17.06 8.59 3.81
N ALA A 256 18.22 9.25 3.82
CA ALA A 256 18.53 10.28 4.82
C ALA A 256 17.61 11.50 4.70
N MET A 257 17.25 11.89 3.47
CA MET A 257 16.47 13.09 3.17
C MET A 257 15.36 12.77 2.18
N GLY A 258 14.24 13.47 2.31
CA GLY A 258 13.09 13.38 1.40
C GLY A 258 11.85 13.98 2.04
N GLU A 259 10.79 14.11 1.26
CA GLU A 259 9.48 14.58 1.73
C GLU A 259 8.47 13.44 1.74
N HIS A 260 7.46 13.53 2.59
CA HIS A 260 6.37 12.56 2.55
C HIS A 260 5.59 12.64 1.23
N GLY A 261 5.21 11.49 0.67
CA GLY A 261 4.33 11.45 -0.51
C GLY A 261 5.05 11.62 -1.85
N LEU A 262 6.30 11.20 -1.98
CA LEU A 262 7.12 11.36 -3.20
C LEU A 262 6.66 10.50 -4.40
N SER A 263 5.88 9.45 -4.19
CA SER A 263 5.38 8.59 -5.28
C SER A 263 6.51 8.02 -6.16
N VAL A 264 6.34 7.99 -7.48
CA VAL A 264 7.35 7.50 -8.44
C VAL A 264 8.47 8.50 -8.74
N ILE A 265 8.44 9.67 -8.17
CA ILE A 265 9.46 10.72 -8.32
C ILE A 265 9.80 10.95 -9.79
N ASN A 266 8.92 11.66 -10.46
CA ASN A 266 9.11 12.09 -11.85
C ASN A 266 8.40 13.43 -12.09
N GLN A 267 8.53 14.01 -13.27
CA GLN A 267 7.95 15.30 -13.62
C GLN A 267 6.40 15.36 -13.45
N ASN A 268 5.71 14.22 -13.51
CA ASN A 268 4.25 14.16 -13.35
C ASN A 268 3.80 14.11 -11.89
N THR A 269 4.72 13.81 -10.96
CA THR A 269 4.39 13.60 -9.54
C THR A 269 5.02 14.64 -8.62
N GLN A 270 5.99 15.42 -9.10
CA GLN A 270 6.75 16.37 -8.29
C GLN A 270 6.78 17.76 -8.94
N THR A 271 6.52 18.79 -8.15
CA THR A 271 6.63 20.18 -8.56
C THR A 271 8.13 20.58 -8.71
N GLU A 272 8.99 20.08 -7.83
CA GLU A 272 10.44 20.31 -7.78
C GLU A 272 11.19 18.97 -7.90
N PHE A 273 11.01 18.32 -9.03
CA PHE A 273 11.56 16.98 -9.28
C PHE A 273 13.08 16.87 -9.09
N SER A 274 13.81 17.93 -9.39
CA SER A 274 15.28 17.96 -9.31
C SER A 274 15.82 17.69 -7.90
N ASP A 275 15.07 18.05 -6.86
CA ASP A 275 15.53 17.98 -5.47
C ASP A 275 15.57 16.55 -4.94
N TYR A 276 14.74 15.66 -5.49
CA TYR A 276 14.59 14.29 -4.99
C TYR A 276 14.85 13.20 -6.05
N LYS A 277 15.40 13.57 -7.21
CA LYS A 277 15.63 12.64 -8.32
C LYS A 277 16.44 11.41 -7.94
N GLU A 278 17.40 11.57 -7.01
CA GLU A 278 18.24 10.46 -6.54
C GLU A 278 17.44 9.39 -5.77
N LEU A 279 16.37 9.79 -5.09
CA LEU A 279 15.50 8.86 -4.39
C LEU A 279 14.70 7.98 -5.35
N ALA A 280 14.57 8.37 -6.61
CA ALA A 280 13.92 7.57 -7.65
C ALA A 280 14.55 6.18 -7.85
N ILE A 281 15.75 5.96 -7.28
CA ILE A 281 16.42 4.66 -7.25
C ILE A 281 15.57 3.57 -6.57
N TRP A 282 14.68 3.95 -5.64
CA TRP A 282 13.80 2.99 -4.96
C TRP A 282 13.03 2.11 -5.95
N LYS A 283 12.62 2.67 -7.09
CA LYS A 283 11.89 1.93 -8.13
C LYS A 283 12.71 0.80 -8.74
N LYS A 284 14.01 1.02 -8.95
CA LYS A 284 14.91 -0.02 -9.47
C LYS A 284 15.14 -1.11 -8.43
N LEU A 285 15.36 -0.72 -7.18
CA LEU A 285 15.54 -1.65 -6.06
C LEU A 285 14.28 -2.51 -5.88
N CYS A 286 13.11 -1.87 -5.89
CA CYS A 286 11.82 -2.54 -5.82
C CYS A 286 11.64 -3.60 -6.94
N ILE A 287 11.90 -3.25 -8.20
CA ILE A 287 11.80 -4.21 -9.31
C ILE A 287 12.79 -5.36 -9.15
N ASN A 288 14.01 -5.10 -8.69
CA ASN A 288 14.97 -6.17 -8.42
C ASN A 288 14.45 -7.13 -7.34
N PHE A 289 13.91 -6.62 -6.24
CA PHE A 289 13.29 -7.42 -5.19
C PHE A 289 12.12 -8.25 -5.73
N ILE A 290 11.22 -7.64 -6.49
CA ILE A 290 10.08 -8.35 -7.09
C ILE A 290 10.57 -9.49 -8.00
N ASN A 291 11.54 -9.24 -8.86
CA ASN A 291 12.07 -10.25 -9.78
C ASN A 291 12.69 -11.43 -9.03
N GLN A 292 13.40 -11.17 -7.93
CA GLN A 292 13.97 -12.23 -7.08
C GLN A 292 12.90 -13.07 -6.38
N VAL A 293 11.84 -12.42 -5.87
CA VAL A 293 10.79 -13.12 -5.10
C VAL A 293 9.85 -13.90 -6.01
N LEU A 294 9.52 -13.36 -7.20
CA LEU A 294 8.56 -13.97 -8.14
C LEU A 294 9.23 -14.77 -9.26
N ASP A 295 10.56 -14.89 -9.25
CA ASP A 295 11.33 -15.56 -10.31
C ASP A 295 10.95 -15.04 -11.70
N LEU A 296 11.01 -13.70 -11.85
CA LEU A 296 10.77 -12.99 -13.12
C LEU A 296 12.13 -12.73 -13.80
N ASN A 297 12.46 -13.53 -14.81
CA ASN A 297 13.68 -13.39 -15.62
C ASN A 297 13.43 -12.61 -16.91
#